data_dfc11981b5f605d7acee82fb81212f29
#
_entry.id   dfc11981b5f605d7acee82fb81212f29
#
_cell.length_a   1.000
_cell.length_b   1.000
_cell.length_c   1.000
_cell.angle_alpha   90.00
_cell.angle_beta   90.00
_cell.angle_gamma   90.00
#
_symmetry.space_group_name_H-M   'P 1'
#
loop_
_entity.id
_entity.type
_entity.pdbx_description
1 polymer ?
#
loop_
_entity_poly.entity_id
_entity_poly.type
_entity_poly.pdbx_seq_one_letter_code
_entity_poly.pdbx_strand_id
1 'polypeptide(L)'
;MMKNAVIGLFFSFVVVITGFIGVIPSYAQHSHAVQTKYSCPMHPEVVSDKPGNCSKCGMQLVKKVVTEVETTYGISYDASPKPVLPGVVEDLSFAINTGGANVSKFKTVHTKPMHLVIVNRNLTYFAHVHPVPNKRGVFHLKYAFPSSDSYLIFPDVTPAGASHNTVFHLEQGVGNSNGVVATLTPSLEFNQDGYEYSLNLSPAGGSLGSSSTLAIDVKKDGKRVTKFGKYLGALGHMVIISRDGKDFLHAHPQEGTRSHELMDMPGMDAAAMESKPGTVSFMTSFAHAGLYKVWAQFNIGGKIRTTEFVISIK
;
A
#
# COMPACT_ATOMS: atom_id res chain seq x y z
N MET A 1 -13.05 -15.63 83.25
CA MET A 1 -13.77 -15.39 81.99
C MET A 1 -12.76 -15.01 80.92
N MET A 2 -12.34 -15.97 80.13
CA MET A 2 -11.34 -15.79 79.03
C MET A 2 -12.11 -15.62 77.73
N LYS A 3 -11.87 -14.51 77.01
CA LYS A 3 -12.39 -14.25 75.65
C LYS A 3 -11.29 -14.60 74.66
N ASN A 4 -11.53 -15.68 73.90
CA ASN A 4 -10.68 -16.08 72.76
C ASN A 4 -10.91 -15.11 71.62
N ALA A 5 -9.83 -14.50 71.10
CA ALA A 5 -9.80 -13.76 69.87
C ALA A 5 -9.32 -14.69 68.72
N VAL A 6 -10.17 -14.89 67.74
CA VAL A 6 -9.85 -15.63 66.52
C VAL A 6 -9.29 -14.67 65.51
N ILE A 7 -8.01 -14.83 65.15
CA ILE A 7 -7.33 -14.08 64.11
C ILE A 7 -7.59 -14.81 62.77
N GLY A 8 -8.43 -14.20 61.94
CA GLY A 8 -8.70 -14.66 60.57
C GLY A 8 -7.55 -14.20 59.63
N LEU A 9 -6.83 -15.17 59.08
CA LEU A 9 -5.79 -14.91 58.06
C LEU A 9 -6.48 -14.79 56.70
N PHE A 10 -6.55 -13.58 56.16
CA PHE A 10 -6.97 -13.40 54.78
C PHE A 10 -5.78 -13.66 53.82
N PHE A 11 -5.82 -14.78 53.12
CA PHE A 11 -4.95 -15.05 51.98
C PHE A 11 -5.47 -14.26 50.77
N SER A 12 -4.81 -13.15 50.41
CA SER A 12 -5.03 -12.49 49.10
C SER A 12 -4.42 -13.33 48.00
N PHE A 13 -5.29 -13.96 47.20
CA PHE A 13 -4.88 -14.59 45.96
C PHE A 13 -4.62 -13.47 44.92
N VAL A 14 -3.37 -13.17 44.62
CA VAL A 14 -2.99 -12.36 43.47
C VAL A 14 -3.10 -13.24 42.24
N VAL A 15 -4.16 -13.08 41.48
CA VAL A 15 -4.29 -13.68 40.14
C VAL A 15 -3.42 -12.88 39.19
N VAL A 16 -2.23 -13.38 38.89
CA VAL A 16 -1.41 -12.85 37.79
C VAL A 16 -2.07 -13.29 36.47
N ILE A 17 -2.84 -12.42 35.86
CA ILE A 17 -3.35 -12.61 34.51
C ILE A 17 -2.15 -12.38 33.56
N THR A 18 -1.45 -13.44 33.19
CA THR A 18 -0.53 -13.42 32.07
C THR A 18 -1.35 -13.25 30.81
N GLY A 19 -1.45 -12.00 30.34
CA GLY A 19 -2.07 -11.69 29.05
C GLY A 19 -1.29 -12.36 27.94
N PHE A 20 -1.80 -13.44 27.40
CA PHE A 20 -1.40 -13.97 26.11
C PHE A 20 -1.85 -12.93 25.06
N ILE A 21 -0.92 -12.07 24.62
CA ILE A 21 -1.14 -11.24 23.43
C ILE A 21 -1.06 -12.23 22.25
N GLY A 22 -2.21 -12.75 21.87
CA GLY A 22 -2.34 -13.56 20.68
C GLY A 22 -1.94 -12.72 19.46
N VAL A 23 -0.96 -13.18 18.71
CA VAL A 23 -0.67 -12.66 17.37
C VAL A 23 -1.90 -12.93 16.52
N ILE A 24 -2.70 -11.91 16.24
CA ILE A 24 -3.85 -12.02 15.34
C ILE A 24 -3.26 -12.07 13.93
N PRO A 25 -3.42 -13.18 13.17
CA PRO A 25 -2.97 -13.22 11.80
C PRO A 25 -3.77 -12.18 11.00
N SER A 26 -3.07 -11.20 10.44
CA SER A 26 -3.65 -10.25 9.49
C SER A 26 -3.79 -10.95 8.14
N TYR A 27 -5.03 -11.08 7.65
CA TYR A 27 -5.31 -11.59 6.31
C TYR A 27 -5.47 -10.42 5.34
N ALA A 28 -4.82 -10.51 4.19
CA ALA A 28 -5.02 -9.56 3.10
C ALA A 28 -6.44 -9.73 2.53
N GLN A 29 -7.21 -8.64 2.46
CA GLN A 29 -8.50 -8.66 1.80
C GLN A 29 -8.29 -8.51 0.30
N HIS A 30 -8.56 -9.58 -0.45
CA HIS A 30 -8.59 -9.56 -1.90
C HIS A 30 -10.03 -9.55 -2.40
N SER A 31 -10.36 -8.60 -3.29
CA SER A 31 -11.61 -8.64 -4.04
C SER A 31 -11.49 -9.72 -5.13
N HIS A 32 -12.37 -10.70 -5.13
CA HIS A 32 -12.44 -11.75 -6.14
C HIS A 32 -12.87 -11.16 -7.49
N ALA A 33 -11.93 -10.92 -8.38
CA ALA A 33 -12.22 -10.69 -9.78
C ALA A 33 -12.20 -12.05 -10.50
N VAL A 34 -13.38 -12.57 -10.84
CA VAL A 34 -13.49 -13.73 -11.73
C VAL A 34 -13.07 -13.28 -13.14
N GLN A 35 -11.83 -13.54 -13.52
CA GLN A 35 -11.36 -13.24 -14.87
C GLN A 35 -11.86 -14.33 -15.84
N THR A 36 -12.67 -13.91 -16.80
CA THR A 36 -13.05 -14.74 -17.92
C THR A 36 -11.94 -14.71 -18.95
N LYS A 37 -11.24 -15.82 -19.16
CA LYS A 37 -10.26 -16.03 -20.23
C LYS A 37 -10.89 -16.86 -21.34
N TYR A 38 -10.40 -16.71 -22.55
CA TYR A 38 -10.75 -17.50 -23.71
C TYR A 38 -9.53 -18.23 -24.21
N SER A 39 -9.62 -19.53 -24.51
CA SER A 39 -8.48 -20.30 -25.03
C SER A 39 -8.90 -21.19 -26.19
N CYS A 40 -7.94 -21.52 -27.05
CA CYS A 40 -8.16 -22.45 -28.14
C CYS A 40 -8.13 -23.89 -27.59
N PRO A 41 -9.14 -24.73 -27.90
CA PRO A 41 -9.12 -26.14 -27.51
C PRO A 41 -7.92 -26.94 -28.03
N MET A 42 -7.44 -26.57 -29.23
CA MET A 42 -6.30 -27.23 -29.89
C MET A 42 -4.96 -26.59 -29.60
N HIS A 43 -4.92 -25.32 -29.16
CA HIS A 43 -3.73 -24.55 -28.82
C HIS A 43 -3.90 -23.89 -27.44
N PRO A 44 -3.78 -24.66 -26.34
CA PRO A 44 -4.06 -24.16 -25.00
C PRO A 44 -3.19 -22.97 -24.56
N GLU A 45 -2.06 -22.77 -25.23
CA GLU A 45 -1.15 -21.64 -25.03
C GLU A 45 -1.66 -20.34 -25.67
N VAL A 46 -2.65 -20.41 -26.57
CA VAL A 46 -3.34 -19.24 -27.12
C VAL A 46 -4.47 -18.84 -26.18
N VAL A 47 -4.22 -17.80 -25.37
CA VAL A 47 -5.16 -17.28 -24.38
C VAL A 47 -5.47 -15.82 -24.71
N SER A 48 -6.72 -15.42 -24.55
CA SER A 48 -7.21 -14.05 -24.78
C SER A 48 -8.18 -13.64 -23.67
N ASP A 49 -8.23 -12.36 -23.37
CA ASP A 49 -9.20 -11.77 -22.44
C ASP A 49 -10.55 -11.49 -23.11
N LYS A 50 -10.61 -11.60 -24.44
CA LYS A 50 -11.82 -11.34 -25.26
C LYS A 50 -12.16 -12.57 -26.09
N PRO A 51 -13.45 -12.79 -26.43
CA PRO A 51 -13.83 -13.79 -27.42
C PRO A 51 -13.19 -13.44 -28.78
N GLY A 52 -12.85 -14.45 -29.56
CA GLY A 52 -12.22 -14.28 -30.85
C GLY A 52 -11.81 -15.61 -31.47
N ASN A 53 -10.94 -15.59 -32.49
CA ASN A 53 -10.43 -16.77 -33.16
C ASN A 53 -8.95 -17.00 -32.80
N CYS A 54 -8.57 -18.26 -32.75
CA CYS A 54 -7.18 -18.68 -32.50
C CYS A 54 -6.26 -18.18 -33.62
N SER A 55 -5.19 -17.47 -33.26
CA SER A 55 -4.19 -16.96 -34.20
C SER A 55 -3.41 -18.05 -34.93
N LYS A 56 -3.39 -19.30 -34.38
CA LYS A 56 -2.69 -20.43 -34.97
C LYS A 56 -3.54 -21.29 -35.90
N CYS A 57 -4.85 -21.46 -35.63
CA CYS A 57 -5.70 -22.37 -36.38
C CYS A 57 -7.06 -21.80 -36.81
N GLY A 58 -7.37 -20.56 -36.48
CA GLY A 58 -8.62 -19.90 -36.84
C GLY A 58 -9.85 -20.37 -36.06
N MET A 59 -9.76 -21.39 -35.21
CA MET A 59 -10.90 -21.88 -34.43
C MET A 59 -11.32 -20.85 -33.37
N GLN A 60 -12.62 -20.78 -33.13
CA GLN A 60 -13.19 -19.91 -32.11
C GLN A 60 -12.62 -20.27 -30.71
N LEU A 61 -12.15 -19.27 -30.00
CA LEU A 61 -11.72 -19.42 -28.61
C LEU A 61 -12.92 -19.71 -27.73
N VAL A 62 -12.82 -20.72 -26.89
CA VAL A 62 -13.86 -21.07 -25.92
C VAL A 62 -13.61 -20.44 -24.59
N LYS A 63 -14.68 -20.05 -23.90
CA LYS A 63 -14.62 -19.49 -22.57
C LYS A 63 -14.01 -20.50 -21.60
N LYS A 64 -12.87 -20.16 -21.02
CA LYS A 64 -12.23 -20.92 -19.96
C LYS A 64 -12.43 -20.16 -18.65
N VAL A 65 -13.22 -20.73 -17.75
CA VAL A 65 -13.26 -20.26 -16.37
C VAL A 65 -11.95 -20.70 -15.74
N VAL A 66 -10.99 -19.80 -15.64
CA VAL A 66 -9.77 -20.04 -14.86
C VAL A 66 -10.17 -19.77 -13.43
N THR A 67 -10.47 -20.80 -12.68
CA THR A 67 -10.42 -20.78 -11.21
C THR A 67 -8.93 -20.70 -10.88
N GLU A 68 -8.36 -19.50 -10.88
CA GLU A 68 -7.08 -19.31 -10.20
C GLU A 68 -7.34 -19.64 -8.75
N VAL A 69 -6.71 -20.68 -8.24
CA VAL A 69 -6.65 -20.92 -6.80
C VAL A 69 -5.78 -19.78 -6.28
N GLU A 70 -6.44 -18.72 -5.81
CA GLU A 70 -5.73 -17.60 -5.21
C GLU A 70 -4.94 -18.12 -4.02
N THR A 71 -3.64 -18.06 -4.14
CA THR A 71 -2.74 -18.41 -3.04
C THR A 71 -2.91 -17.36 -1.95
N THR A 72 -3.46 -17.75 -0.81
CA THR A 72 -3.58 -16.87 0.35
C THR A 72 -2.23 -16.72 1.02
N TYR A 73 -1.80 -15.49 1.20
CA TYR A 73 -0.57 -15.15 1.91
C TYR A 73 -0.91 -14.59 3.29
N GLY A 74 -0.15 -15.02 4.30
CA GLY A 74 -0.15 -14.47 5.64
C GLY A 74 1.14 -13.70 5.91
N ILE A 75 1.18 -12.95 7.00
CA ILE A 75 2.37 -12.26 7.48
C ILE A 75 2.60 -12.51 8.96
N SER A 76 3.84 -12.80 9.34
CA SER A 76 4.31 -12.76 10.73
C SER A 76 5.15 -11.51 10.91
N TYR A 77 4.83 -10.71 11.90
CA TYR A 77 5.49 -9.46 12.22
C TYR A 77 5.98 -9.47 13.66
N ASP A 78 7.18 -8.97 13.90
CA ASP A 78 7.71 -8.70 15.23
C ASP A 78 8.54 -7.42 15.24
N ALA A 79 8.51 -6.72 16.39
CA ALA A 79 9.34 -5.56 16.68
C ALA A 79 10.11 -5.82 17.97
N SER A 80 11.41 -5.65 17.97
CA SER A 80 12.31 -5.95 19.11
C SER A 80 13.38 -4.86 19.27
N PRO A 81 13.68 -4.40 20.49
CA PRO A 81 13.18 -4.89 21.79
C PRO A 81 11.73 -4.50 22.10
N LYS A 82 11.17 -5.09 23.14
CA LYS A 82 9.86 -4.73 23.70
C LYS A 82 10.02 -4.21 25.14
N PRO A 83 9.22 -3.22 25.56
CA PRO A 83 8.17 -2.52 24.79
C PRO A 83 8.77 -1.63 23.70
N VAL A 84 8.03 -1.42 22.59
CA VAL A 84 8.43 -0.50 21.53
C VAL A 84 8.28 0.94 22.04
N LEU A 85 9.37 1.69 22.02
CA LEU A 85 9.44 3.06 22.57
C LEU A 85 9.84 4.08 21.51
N PRO A 86 9.38 5.33 21.60
CA PRO A 86 9.76 6.37 20.65
C PRO A 86 11.26 6.67 20.73
N GLY A 87 11.89 6.87 19.57
CA GLY A 87 13.33 7.17 19.44
C GLY A 87 14.26 5.98 19.67
N VAL A 88 13.76 4.82 20.11
CA VAL A 88 14.54 3.59 20.25
C VAL A 88 14.61 2.87 18.90
N VAL A 89 15.81 2.38 18.55
CA VAL A 89 15.99 1.61 17.33
C VAL A 89 15.50 0.19 17.55
N GLU A 90 14.43 -0.17 16.86
CA GLU A 90 13.85 -1.50 16.85
C GLU A 90 14.34 -2.30 15.63
N ASP A 91 14.37 -3.62 15.75
CA ASP A 91 14.45 -4.52 14.61
C ASP A 91 13.03 -4.96 14.25
N LEU A 92 12.51 -4.40 13.17
CA LEU A 92 11.23 -4.83 12.61
C LEU A 92 11.47 -6.01 11.67
N SER A 93 10.80 -7.12 11.91
CA SER A 93 10.91 -8.31 11.06
C SER A 93 9.57 -8.71 10.47
N PHE A 94 9.60 -9.07 9.17
CA PHE A 94 8.41 -9.45 8.42
C PHE A 94 8.69 -10.76 7.69
N ALA A 95 7.90 -11.79 7.94
CA ALA A 95 7.96 -13.06 7.23
C ALA A 95 6.61 -13.32 6.54
N ILE A 96 6.63 -13.36 5.21
CA ILE A 96 5.45 -13.71 4.41
C ILE A 96 5.35 -15.22 4.37
N ASN A 97 4.15 -15.77 4.56
CA ASN A 97 3.92 -17.22 4.57
C ASN A 97 2.72 -17.60 3.71
N THR A 98 2.71 -18.85 3.26
CA THR A 98 1.59 -19.48 2.58
C THR A 98 1.62 -20.99 2.88
N GLY A 99 0.46 -21.58 3.15
CA GLY A 99 0.36 -23.00 3.49
C GLY A 99 1.24 -23.43 4.68
N GLY A 100 1.53 -22.51 5.62
CA GLY A 100 2.39 -22.78 6.79
C GLY A 100 3.89 -22.68 6.53
N ALA A 101 4.34 -22.37 5.29
CA ALA A 101 5.74 -22.23 4.94
C ALA A 101 6.08 -20.76 4.61
N ASN A 102 7.32 -20.33 4.92
CA ASN A 102 7.79 -19.00 4.56
C ASN A 102 8.04 -18.89 3.06
N VAL A 103 7.59 -17.78 2.48
CA VAL A 103 7.94 -17.37 1.12
C VAL A 103 9.37 -16.84 1.14
N SER A 104 10.26 -17.44 0.34
CA SER A 104 11.68 -17.04 0.30
C SER A 104 12.06 -16.21 -0.94
N LYS A 105 11.18 -16.14 -1.95
CA LYS A 105 11.45 -15.43 -3.21
C LYS A 105 10.34 -14.42 -3.50
N PHE A 106 10.75 -13.22 -3.91
CA PHE A 106 9.86 -12.11 -4.24
C PHE A 106 10.24 -11.52 -5.60
N LYS A 107 9.25 -11.03 -6.32
CA LYS A 107 9.49 -10.20 -7.51
C LYS A 107 10.03 -8.85 -7.07
N THR A 108 10.95 -8.30 -7.85
CA THR A 108 11.39 -6.92 -7.69
C THR A 108 10.43 -6.03 -8.48
N VAL A 109 9.70 -5.17 -7.79
CA VAL A 109 8.80 -4.17 -8.37
C VAL A 109 9.41 -2.80 -8.08
N HIS A 110 9.53 -1.95 -9.08
CA HIS A 110 10.16 -0.63 -8.92
C HIS A 110 11.47 -0.69 -8.12
N THR A 111 12.35 -1.61 -8.53
CA THR A 111 13.70 -1.85 -7.98
C THR A 111 13.76 -2.45 -6.57
N LYS A 112 12.65 -2.74 -5.93
CA LYS A 112 12.60 -3.23 -4.55
C LYS A 112 11.73 -4.48 -4.41
N PRO A 113 12.12 -5.44 -3.55
CA PRO A 113 11.32 -6.63 -3.26
C PRO A 113 10.16 -6.36 -2.28
N MET A 114 10.25 -5.27 -1.50
CA MET A 114 9.20 -4.78 -0.62
C MET A 114 9.17 -3.25 -0.63
N HIS A 115 7.97 -2.70 -0.73
CA HIS A 115 7.69 -1.31 -0.38
C HIS A 115 6.98 -1.30 0.96
N LEU A 116 7.61 -0.70 1.97
CA LEU A 116 7.07 -0.65 3.32
C LEU A 116 6.67 0.78 3.63
N VAL A 117 5.38 1.01 3.78
CA VAL A 117 4.85 2.32 4.20
C VAL A 117 4.51 2.26 5.68
N ILE A 118 4.95 3.26 6.42
CA ILE A 118 4.67 3.43 7.85
C ILE A 118 4.06 4.84 8.03
N VAL A 119 2.86 4.90 8.57
CA VAL A 119 2.19 6.15 8.93
C VAL A 119 1.71 6.07 10.38
N ASN A 120 1.61 7.19 11.06
CA ASN A 120 0.92 7.21 12.34
C ASN A 120 -0.61 7.29 12.13
N ARG A 121 -1.38 6.92 13.15
CA ARG A 121 -2.84 6.81 13.08
C ARG A 121 -3.54 8.13 12.73
N ASN A 122 -2.94 9.26 13.07
CA ASN A 122 -3.45 10.58 12.73
C ASN A 122 -2.98 11.11 11.36
N LEU A 123 -2.22 10.29 10.57
CA LEU A 123 -1.76 10.58 9.21
C LEU A 123 -0.94 11.88 9.07
N THR A 124 -0.16 12.22 10.11
CA THR A 124 0.77 13.36 10.11
C THR A 124 2.22 12.94 9.92
N TYR A 125 2.51 11.65 10.06
CA TYR A 125 3.80 11.04 9.82
C TYR A 125 3.73 10.07 8.64
N PHE A 126 4.75 10.10 7.80
CA PHE A 126 4.88 9.22 6.64
C PHE A 126 6.33 8.78 6.45
N ALA A 127 6.53 7.48 6.30
CA ALA A 127 7.79 6.89 5.86
C ALA A 127 7.53 5.86 4.77
N HIS A 128 8.35 5.87 3.71
CA HIS A 128 8.35 4.87 2.65
C HIS A 128 9.75 4.30 2.54
N VAL A 129 9.92 3.08 3.03
CA VAL A 129 11.20 2.41 3.20
C VAL A 129 11.21 1.04 2.53
N HIS A 130 12.39 0.47 2.30
CA HIS A 130 12.54 -0.68 1.42
C HIS A 130 13.46 -1.74 2.05
N PRO A 131 12.96 -2.53 3.01
CA PRO A 131 13.73 -3.62 3.59
C PRO A 131 14.05 -4.69 2.54
N VAL A 132 15.15 -5.41 2.77
CA VAL A 132 15.62 -6.47 1.89
C VAL A 132 15.50 -7.79 2.64
N PRO A 133 15.01 -8.87 1.99
CA PRO A 133 14.86 -10.15 2.65
C PRO A 133 16.22 -10.85 2.81
N ASN A 134 16.38 -11.59 3.89
CA ASN A 134 17.47 -12.52 4.05
C ASN A 134 17.26 -13.79 3.18
N LYS A 135 18.18 -14.76 3.24
CA LYS A 135 18.11 -16.01 2.48
C LYS A 135 16.88 -16.87 2.78
N ARG A 136 16.21 -16.66 3.93
CA ARG A 136 14.98 -17.35 4.33
C ARG A 136 13.71 -16.58 3.95
N GLY A 137 13.84 -15.42 3.29
CA GLY A 137 12.71 -14.57 2.89
C GLY A 137 12.18 -13.66 3.99
N VAL A 138 12.87 -13.57 5.13
CA VAL A 138 12.50 -12.65 6.21
C VAL A 138 13.11 -11.30 5.95
N PHE A 139 12.28 -10.27 5.90
CA PHE A 139 12.71 -8.89 5.78
C PHE A 139 13.04 -8.32 7.15
N HIS A 140 14.12 -7.55 7.24
CA HIS A 140 14.54 -6.87 8.47
C HIS A 140 14.74 -5.37 8.21
N LEU A 141 14.31 -4.56 9.16
CA LEU A 141 14.47 -3.11 9.11
C LEU A 141 14.83 -2.60 10.51
N LYS A 142 15.97 -1.94 10.65
CA LYS A 142 16.27 -1.13 11.83
C LYS A 142 15.51 0.18 11.71
N TYR A 143 14.61 0.44 12.65
CA TYR A 143 13.70 1.57 12.59
C TYR A 143 13.46 2.18 13.97
N ALA A 144 13.46 3.52 14.05
CA ALA A 144 13.08 4.24 15.25
C ALA A 144 11.79 5.02 14.99
N PHE A 145 10.74 4.70 15.72
CA PHE A 145 9.49 5.44 15.63
C PHE A 145 9.66 6.83 16.27
N PRO A 146 9.27 7.92 15.60
CA PRO A 146 9.61 9.28 16.04
C PRO A 146 8.85 9.75 17.29
N SER A 147 7.67 9.20 17.56
CA SER A 147 6.80 9.64 18.66
C SER A 147 5.99 8.47 19.24
N SER A 148 5.48 8.67 20.47
CA SER A 148 4.44 7.80 21.02
C SER A 148 3.16 7.98 20.22
N ASP A 149 2.74 6.94 19.50
CA ASP A 149 1.51 6.90 18.69
C ASP A 149 1.16 5.44 18.35
N SER A 150 0.00 5.22 17.74
CA SER A 150 -0.29 4.00 17.01
C SER A 150 0.11 4.19 15.54
N TYR A 151 0.89 3.27 15.02
CA TYR A 151 1.38 3.29 13.64
C TYR A 151 0.70 2.21 12.82
N LEU A 152 0.25 2.57 11.63
CA LEU A 152 -0.18 1.65 10.59
C LEU A 152 1.02 1.33 9.71
N ILE A 153 1.23 0.06 9.46
CA ILE A 153 2.37 -0.45 8.69
C ILE A 153 1.82 -1.28 7.54
N PHE A 154 2.23 -0.95 6.32
CA PHE A 154 1.75 -1.55 5.09
C PHE A 154 2.91 -2.18 4.32
N PRO A 155 3.24 -3.45 4.59
CA PRO A 155 4.14 -4.21 3.73
C PRO A 155 3.47 -4.53 2.40
N ASP A 156 4.03 -4.03 1.29
CA ASP A 156 3.60 -4.27 -0.08
C ASP A 156 4.66 -5.12 -0.79
N VAL A 157 4.32 -6.35 -1.14
CA VAL A 157 5.22 -7.35 -1.72
C VAL A 157 4.55 -8.10 -2.86
N THR A 158 5.34 -8.64 -3.78
CA THR A 158 4.85 -9.60 -4.78
C THR A 158 5.62 -10.91 -4.62
N PRO A 159 5.05 -11.94 -3.97
CA PRO A 159 5.65 -13.26 -3.90
C PRO A 159 5.96 -13.82 -5.29
N ALA A 160 7.06 -14.57 -5.43
CA ALA A 160 7.36 -15.22 -6.69
C ALA A 160 6.25 -16.22 -7.06
N GLY A 161 5.73 -16.11 -8.29
CA GLY A 161 4.59 -16.92 -8.75
C GLY A 161 3.23 -16.26 -8.54
N ALA A 162 3.11 -15.24 -7.68
CA ALA A 162 1.86 -14.47 -7.57
C ALA A 162 1.63 -13.61 -8.83
N SER A 163 0.37 -13.49 -9.25
CA SER A 163 -0.04 -12.62 -10.37
C SER A 163 0.01 -11.14 -9.96
N HIS A 164 -0.35 -10.84 -8.70
CA HIS A 164 -0.48 -9.50 -8.16
C HIS A 164 0.37 -9.31 -6.91
N ASN A 165 0.57 -8.05 -6.51
CA ASN A 165 1.13 -7.71 -5.20
C ASN A 165 0.14 -8.04 -4.08
N THR A 166 0.67 -8.18 -2.87
CA THR A 166 -0.11 -8.36 -1.64
C THR A 166 0.30 -7.28 -0.67
N VAL A 167 -0.69 -6.53 -0.19
CA VAL A 167 -0.50 -5.52 0.84
C VAL A 167 -1.06 -6.05 2.16
N PHE A 168 -0.24 -6.01 3.20
CA PHE A 168 -0.66 -6.36 4.56
C PHE A 168 -0.94 -5.10 5.36
N HIS A 169 -1.88 -5.19 6.29
CA HIS A 169 -2.24 -4.12 7.21
C HIS A 169 -1.86 -4.55 8.62
N LEU A 170 -0.90 -3.87 9.20
CA LEU A 170 -0.41 -4.12 10.56
C LEU A 170 -0.55 -2.85 11.39
N GLU A 171 -0.68 -3.01 12.70
CA GLU A 171 -0.71 -1.91 13.64
C GLU A 171 0.35 -2.11 14.73
N GLN A 172 1.11 -1.05 15.04
CA GLN A 172 2.15 -1.04 16.05
C GLN A 172 1.92 0.11 17.03
N GLY A 173 1.63 -0.23 18.27
CA GLY A 173 1.63 0.74 19.37
C GLY A 173 3.07 1.08 19.80
N VAL A 174 3.35 2.34 19.99
CA VAL A 174 4.66 2.87 20.41
C VAL A 174 4.48 3.75 21.66
N GLY A 175 5.14 3.39 22.75
CA GLY A 175 4.97 4.09 24.03
C GLY A 175 3.52 4.11 24.50
N ASN A 176 3.11 5.19 25.13
CA ASN A 176 1.73 5.41 25.57
C ASN A 176 0.92 6.03 24.41
N SER A 177 0.37 5.20 23.55
CA SER A 177 -0.39 5.63 22.38
C SER A 177 -1.88 5.76 22.70
N ASN A 178 -2.51 6.86 22.27
CA ASN A 178 -3.95 7.08 22.38
C ASN A 178 -4.70 6.71 21.09
N GLY A 179 -4.00 6.34 20.02
CA GLY A 179 -4.56 5.90 18.75
C GLY A 179 -5.53 6.91 18.10
N VAL A 180 -5.23 8.20 18.19
CA VAL A 180 -6.12 9.26 17.67
C VAL A 180 -6.22 9.15 16.14
N VAL A 181 -7.47 8.99 15.67
CA VAL A 181 -7.76 8.96 14.23
C VAL A 181 -7.61 10.35 13.61
N ALA A 182 -7.11 10.39 12.38
CA ALA A 182 -6.86 11.63 11.64
C ALA A 182 -8.10 12.53 11.52
N THR A 183 -7.89 13.82 11.78
CA THR A 183 -8.81 14.87 11.35
C THR A 183 -8.26 15.45 10.06
N LEU A 184 -8.91 15.17 8.93
CA LEU A 184 -8.49 15.59 7.61
C LEU A 184 -9.35 16.74 7.09
N THR A 185 -8.70 17.77 6.55
CA THR A 185 -9.37 18.85 5.81
C THR A 185 -8.90 18.79 4.36
N PRO A 186 -9.81 18.74 3.37
CA PRO A 186 -9.44 18.71 1.97
C PRO A 186 -8.47 19.82 1.59
N SER A 187 -7.36 19.46 0.93
CA SER A 187 -6.35 20.38 0.42
C SER A 187 -5.72 19.78 -0.83
N LEU A 188 -5.80 20.49 -1.93
CA LEU A 188 -5.23 20.10 -3.22
C LEU A 188 -3.94 20.84 -3.54
N GLU A 189 -3.48 21.70 -2.63
CA GLU A 189 -2.25 22.48 -2.75
C GLU A 189 -1.30 22.12 -1.63
N PHE A 190 -0.02 22.08 -1.96
CA PHE A 190 1.07 21.85 -1.00
C PHE A 190 2.29 22.70 -1.39
N ASN A 191 2.90 23.38 -0.43
CA ASN A 191 4.05 24.24 -0.67
C ASN A 191 5.20 23.90 0.28
N GLN A 192 6.39 23.69 -0.27
CA GLN A 192 7.58 23.41 0.52
C GLN A 192 8.86 23.84 -0.21
N ASP A 193 9.78 24.49 0.47
CA ASP A 193 11.13 24.90 -0.05
C ASP A 193 11.05 25.70 -1.35
N GLY A 194 10.03 26.57 -1.53
CA GLY A 194 9.77 27.33 -2.74
C GLY A 194 9.20 26.52 -3.90
N TYR A 195 8.85 25.26 -3.67
CA TYR A 195 8.06 24.46 -4.60
C TYR A 195 6.58 24.56 -4.26
N GLU A 196 5.79 24.70 -5.31
CA GLU A 196 4.33 24.71 -5.29
C GLU A 196 3.85 23.45 -6.00
N TYR A 197 2.97 22.69 -5.36
CA TYR A 197 2.40 21.45 -5.89
C TYR A 197 0.88 21.57 -5.88
N SER A 198 0.26 21.32 -7.04
CA SER A 198 -1.20 21.35 -7.20
C SER A 198 -1.68 19.97 -7.67
N LEU A 199 -2.60 19.36 -6.95
CA LEU A 199 -3.19 18.08 -7.28
C LEU A 199 -4.52 18.30 -8.00
N ASN A 200 -4.67 17.70 -9.18
CA ASN A 200 -5.91 17.66 -9.95
C ASN A 200 -6.45 16.24 -9.97
N LEU A 201 -7.71 16.06 -9.60
CA LEU A 201 -8.42 14.78 -9.59
C LEU A 201 -9.43 14.73 -10.72
N SER A 202 -9.35 13.72 -11.58
CA SER A 202 -10.27 13.50 -12.69
C SER A 202 -10.85 12.07 -12.63
N PRO A 203 -12.19 11.88 -12.67
CA PRO A 203 -13.19 12.94 -12.61
C PRO A 203 -13.15 13.71 -11.29
N ALA A 204 -13.72 14.91 -11.26
CA ALA A 204 -13.78 15.73 -10.04
C ALA A 204 -14.55 15.00 -8.93
N GLY A 205 -13.90 14.84 -7.75
CA GLY A 205 -14.44 14.03 -6.64
C GLY A 205 -14.12 12.54 -6.76
N GLY A 206 -13.32 12.12 -7.74
CA GLY A 206 -12.95 10.72 -7.98
C GLY A 206 -14.08 9.87 -8.55
N SER A 207 -13.83 8.58 -8.64
CA SER A 207 -14.81 7.61 -9.12
C SER A 207 -14.72 6.33 -8.30
N LEU A 208 -15.85 5.85 -7.80
CA LEU A 208 -15.91 4.58 -7.06
C LEU A 208 -15.93 3.41 -8.05
N GLY A 209 -15.08 2.41 -7.79
CA GLY A 209 -14.99 1.20 -8.61
C GLY A 209 -14.48 1.41 -10.03
N SER A 210 -14.15 2.64 -10.42
CA SER A 210 -13.64 3.00 -11.73
C SER A 210 -12.33 3.77 -11.61
N SER A 211 -11.63 3.92 -12.74
CA SER A 211 -10.34 4.60 -12.77
C SER A 211 -10.48 6.10 -12.49
N SER A 212 -9.62 6.61 -11.65
CA SER A 212 -9.43 8.03 -11.37
C SER A 212 -7.98 8.42 -11.66
N THR A 213 -7.76 9.61 -12.22
CA THR A 213 -6.44 10.16 -12.48
C THR A 213 -6.14 11.25 -11.46
N LEU A 214 -4.99 11.13 -10.78
CA LEU A 214 -4.43 12.15 -9.90
C LEU A 214 -3.21 12.75 -10.60
N ALA A 215 -3.34 13.98 -11.07
CA ALA A 215 -2.29 14.70 -11.79
C ALA A 215 -1.70 15.78 -10.89
N ILE A 216 -0.38 15.74 -10.68
CA ILE A 216 0.32 16.72 -9.86
C ILE A 216 1.14 17.64 -10.75
N ASP A 217 0.81 18.92 -10.74
CA ASP A 217 1.59 20.00 -11.33
C ASP A 217 2.61 20.50 -10.32
N VAL A 218 3.84 20.78 -10.79
CA VAL A 218 4.93 21.25 -9.93
C VAL A 218 5.51 22.53 -10.49
N LYS A 219 5.64 23.56 -9.62
CA LYS A 219 6.34 24.80 -9.90
C LYS A 219 7.46 25.02 -8.89
N LYS A 220 8.48 25.77 -9.29
CA LYS A 220 9.55 26.28 -8.43
C LYS A 220 9.67 27.78 -8.69
N ASP A 221 9.48 28.59 -7.64
CA ASP A 221 9.52 30.05 -7.73
C ASP A 221 8.61 30.57 -8.88
N GLY A 222 7.36 30.05 -8.95
CA GLY A 222 6.36 30.37 -9.96
C GLY A 222 6.59 29.75 -11.35
N LYS A 223 7.74 29.13 -11.61
CA LYS A 223 8.06 28.49 -12.90
C LYS A 223 7.80 26.99 -12.86
N ARG A 224 7.19 26.46 -13.94
CA ARG A 224 6.91 25.03 -14.09
C ARG A 224 8.18 24.19 -14.07
N VAL A 225 8.22 23.15 -13.23
CA VAL A 225 9.28 22.15 -13.20
C VAL A 225 8.99 21.11 -14.28
N THR A 226 9.85 21.01 -15.30
CA THR A 226 9.65 20.11 -16.44
C THR A 226 10.56 18.88 -16.43
N LYS A 227 11.50 18.81 -15.49
CA LYS A 227 12.48 17.70 -15.40
C LYS A 227 12.35 17.00 -14.07
N PHE A 228 11.96 15.74 -14.13
CA PHE A 228 11.93 14.81 -12.99
C PHE A 228 12.95 13.71 -13.22
N GLY A 229 13.75 13.40 -12.21
CA GLY A 229 14.60 12.22 -12.20
C GLY A 229 13.76 10.98 -11.81
N LYS A 230 14.26 9.80 -12.16
CA LYS A 230 13.66 8.56 -11.65
C LYS A 230 13.93 8.40 -10.16
N TYR A 231 12.92 7.95 -9.45
CA TYR A 231 13.01 7.46 -8.07
C TYR A 231 12.46 6.04 -8.05
N LEU A 232 13.27 5.08 -7.65
CA LEU A 232 12.90 3.65 -7.66
C LEU A 232 12.37 3.17 -9.04
N GLY A 233 12.98 3.67 -10.13
CA GLY A 233 12.61 3.28 -11.48
C GLY A 233 11.42 4.01 -12.09
N ALA A 234 10.67 4.83 -11.34
CA ALA A 234 9.53 5.60 -11.81
C ALA A 234 9.74 7.11 -11.66
N LEU A 235 8.94 7.95 -12.34
CA LEU A 235 8.98 9.41 -12.21
C LEU A 235 8.41 9.90 -10.87
N GLY A 236 7.72 9.03 -10.12
CA GLY A 236 7.18 9.31 -8.81
C GLY A 236 6.55 8.08 -8.18
N HIS A 237 6.26 8.16 -6.90
CA HIS A 237 5.53 7.17 -6.12
C HIS A 237 4.42 7.89 -5.37
N MET A 238 3.21 7.34 -5.41
CA MET A 238 2.07 7.92 -4.70
C MET A 238 1.47 6.88 -3.76
N VAL A 239 1.28 7.27 -2.50
CA VAL A 239 0.57 6.49 -1.49
C VAL A 239 -0.68 7.25 -1.08
N ILE A 240 -1.81 6.54 -1.05
CA ILE A 240 -3.11 7.10 -0.71
C ILE A 240 -3.71 6.22 0.39
N ILE A 241 -4.10 6.82 1.50
CA ILE A 241 -4.65 6.10 2.65
C ILE A 241 -5.96 6.76 3.08
N SER A 242 -7.02 5.96 3.26
CA SER A 242 -8.29 6.46 3.81
C SER A 242 -8.08 6.97 5.25
N ARG A 243 -8.93 7.92 5.68
CA ARG A 243 -8.87 8.52 7.02
C ARG A 243 -8.85 7.49 8.14
N ASP A 244 -9.55 6.38 7.98
CA ASP A 244 -9.60 5.31 8.97
C ASP A 244 -8.49 4.27 8.82
N GLY A 245 -7.62 4.42 7.79
CA GLY A 245 -6.47 3.55 7.53
C GLY A 245 -6.83 2.20 6.91
N LYS A 246 -8.07 1.97 6.46
CA LYS A 246 -8.49 0.69 5.90
C LYS A 246 -8.14 0.55 4.42
N ASP A 247 -8.26 1.63 3.65
CA ASP A 247 -7.88 1.63 2.25
C ASP A 247 -6.43 2.10 2.12
N PHE A 248 -5.63 1.33 1.46
CA PHE A 248 -4.25 1.63 1.09
C PHE A 248 -4.08 1.44 -0.41
N LEU A 249 -3.62 2.47 -1.11
CA LEU A 249 -3.34 2.46 -2.53
C LEU A 249 -1.91 2.95 -2.76
N HIS A 250 -1.15 2.19 -3.58
CA HIS A 250 0.21 2.54 -3.97
C HIS A 250 0.27 2.61 -5.49
N ALA A 251 0.42 3.81 -6.02
CA ALA A 251 0.34 4.08 -7.45
C ALA A 251 1.67 4.64 -7.99
N HIS A 252 1.92 4.34 -9.27
CA HIS A 252 3.09 4.80 -10.00
C HIS A 252 2.64 5.47 -11.30
N PRO A 253 3.37 6.49 -11.78
CA PRO A 253 3.07 7.09 -13.08
C PRO A 253 3.29 6.06 -14.18
N GLN A 254 2.39 6.00 -15.13
CA GLN A 254 2.63 5.24 -16.35
C GLN A 254 3.66 5.99 -17.20
N GLU A 255 4.82 5.40 -17.41
CA GLU A 255 5.79 5.93 -18.37
C GLU A 255 5.21 5.68 -19.77
N GLY A 256 5.06 6.75 -20.54
CA GLY A 256 4.55 6.87 -21.92
C GLY A 256 4.88 5.79 -22.95
N THR A 257 4.69 4.53 -22.62
CA THR A 257 4.48 3.51 -23.61
C THR A 257 3.04 3.63 -24.08
N ARG A 258 2.86 4.09 -25.31
CA ARG A 258 1.68 3.77 -26.11
C ARG A 258 1.55 2.25 -26.14
N SER A 259 1.09 1.63 -25.06
CA SER A 259 0.65 0.26 -25.15
C SER A 259 -0.69 0.31 -25.87
N HIS A 260 -0.75 -0.22 -27.08
CA HIS A 260 -1.97 -0.43 -27.86
C HIS A 260 -3.10 -1.10 -27.05
N GLU A 261 -2.78 -1.69 -25.91
CA GLU A 261 -3.73 -2.36 -25.02
C GLU A 261 -4.65 -1.42 -24.22
N LEU A 262 -4.26 -0.16 -24.01
CA LEU A 262 -5.08 0.81 -23.28
C LEU A 262 -6.04 1.62 -24.16
N MET A 263 -5.86 1.62 -25.49
CA MET A 263 -6.73 2.35 -26.42
C MET A 263 -8.12 1.72 -26.60
N ASP A 264 -8.31 0.48 -26.14
CA ASP A 264 -9.56 -0.28 -26.31
C ASP A 264 -10.47 -0.30 -25.07
N MET A 265 -10.18 0.50 -24.03
CA MET A 265 -11.05 0.58 -22.86
C MET A 265 -12.16 1.64 -23.09
N PRO A 266 -13.44 1.23 -23.13
CA PRO A 266 -14.55 2.18 -23.29
C PRO A 266 -14.58 3.20 -22.15
N GLY A 267 -14.54 4.50 -22.50
CA GLY A 267 -14.68 5.60 -21.54
C GLY A 267 -13.38 6.28 -21.10
N MET A 268 -12.21 5.90 -21.66
CA MET A 268 -10.97 6.66 -21.45
C MET A 268 -10.81 7.74 -22.53
N ASP A 269 -10.75 8.99 -22.09
CA ASP A 269 -10.37 10.11 -22.93
C ASP A 269 -8.85 10.06 -23.18
N ALA A 270 -8.44 9.69 -24.41
CA ALA A 270 -7.03 9.64 -24.81
C ALA A 270 -6.31 10.99 -24.63
N ALA A 271 -7.04 12.10 -24.67
CA ALA A 271 -6.55 13.45 -24.40
C ALA A 271 -6.11 13.67 -22.92
N ALA A 272 -6.63 12.87 -21.98
CA ALA A 272 -6.25 12.97 -20.56
C ALA A 272 -4.89 12.32 -20.26
N MET A 273 -4.32 11.55 -21.19
CA MET A 273 -3.06 10.82 -21.03
C MET A 273 -1.84 11.54 -21.61
N GLU A 274 -2.02 12.67 -22.30
CA GLU A 274 -0.89 13.48 -22.74
C GLU A 274 -0.29 14.18 -21.52
N SER A 275 0.81 13.62 -21.00
CA SER A 275 1.54 14.23 -19.89
C SER A 275 2.05 15.61 -20.31
N LYS A 276 1.38 16.66 -19.86
CA LYS A 276 1.89 18.04 -20.04
C LYS A 276 3.26 18.12 -19.37
N PRO A 277 4.27 18.73 -19.99
CA PRO A 277 5.56 18.94 -19.35
C PRO A 277 5.36 19.58 -17.97
N GLY A 278 5.89 18.95 -16.91
CA GLY A 278 5.74 19.43 -15.53
C GLY A 278 4.54 18.89 -14.76
N THR A 279 3.80 17.98 -15.34
CA THR A 279 2.72 17.22 -14.68
C THR A 279 3.10 15.77 -14.56
N VAL A 280 2.91 15.17 -13.40
CA VAL A 280 3.07 13.72 -13.18
C VAL A 280 1.71 13.14 -12.82
N SER A 281 1.23 12.19 -13.62
CA SER A 281 -0.12 11.61 -13.47
C SER A 281 -0.05 10.18 -12.96
N PHE A 282 -0.93 9.87 -12.02
CA PHE A 282 -1.11 8.56 -11.41
C PHE A 282 -2.54 8.09 -11.65
N MET A 283 -2.72 6.80 -11.89
CA MET A 283 -4.04 6.20 -12.04
C MET A 283 -4.31 5.24 -10.90
N THR A 284 -5.51 5.31 -10.36
CA THR A 284 -5.98 4.41 -9.29
C THR A 284 -7.50 4.30 -9.33
N SER A 285 -8.07 3.40 -8.52
CA SER A 285 -9.51 3.30 -8.27
C SER A 285 -9.78 3.29 -6.79
N PHE A 286 -10.89 3.89 -6.38
CA PHE A 286 -11.32 3.96 -4.98
C PHE A 286 -12.44 2.96 -4.74
N ALA A 287 -12.31 2.15 -3.68
CA ALA A 287 -13.36 1.21 -3.27
C ALA A 287 -14.45 1.90 -2.43
N HIS A 288 -14.10 2.92 -1.67
CA HIS A 288 -15.00 3.58 -0.73
C HIS A 288 -14.96 5.10 -0.90
N ALA A 289 -16.11 5.74 -0.63
CA ALA A 289 -16.19 7.19 -0.50
C ALA A 289 -15.58 7.65 0.83
N GLY A 290 -15.08 8.87 0.88
CA GLY A 290 -14.52 9.44 2.11
C GLY A 290 -13.32 10.34 1.88
N LEU A 291 -12.65 10.69 2.99
CA LEU A 291 -11.43 11.49 2.97
C LEU A 291 -10.21 10.58 2.92
N TYR A 292 -9.27 10.94 2.06
CA TYR A 292 -8.00 10.24 1.88
C TYR A 292 -6.83 11.20 2.03
N LYS A 293 -5.80 10.79 2.73
CA LYS A 293 -4.50 11.44 2.74
C LYS A 293 -3.69 10.89 1.57
N VAL A 294 -3.03 11.78 0.83
CA VAL A 294 -2.19 11.46 -0.33
C VAL A 294 -0.80 11.95 -0.07
N TRP A 295 0.20 11.09 -0.22
CA TRP A 295 1.61 11.47 -0.29
C TRP A 295 2.14 11.11 -1.67
N ALA A 296 2.92 12.02 -2.27
CA ALA A 296 3.61 11.75 -3.51
C ALA A 296 5.09 12.11 -3.38
N GLN A 297 5.96 11.26 -3.91
CA GLN A 297 7.40 11.41 -3.86
C GLN A 297 7.97 11.58 -5.25
N PHE A 298 8.80 12.62 -5.43
CA PHE A 298 9.43 12.96 -6.70
C PHE A 298 10.93 13.18 -6.51
N ASN A 299 11.70 12.79 -7.52
CA ASN A 299 13.10 13.18 -7.62
C ASN A 299 13.21 14.47 -8.45
N ILE A 300 13.45 15.59 -7.77
CA ILE A 300 13.62 16.89 -8.43
C ILE A 300 15.02 17.42 -8.10
N GLY A 301 15.85 17.57 -9.13
CA GLY A 301 17.22 18.04 -8.96
C GLY A 301 18.10 17.11 -8.12
N GLY A 302 17.86 15.79 -8.17
CA GLY A 302 18.62 14.79 -7.41
C GLY A 302 18.15 14.62 -5.95
N LYS A 303 17.16 15.40 -5.49
CA LYS A 303 16.60 15.32 -4.14
C LYS A 303 15.18 14.71 -4.18
N ILE A 304 14.93 13.73 -3.32
CA ILE A 304 13.58 13.19 -3.13
C ILE A 304 12.77 14.18 -2.30
N ARG A 305 11.61 14.59 -2.84
CA ARG A 305 10.66 15.48 -2.20
C ARG A 305 9.36 14.74 -1.97
N THR A 306 8.82 14.85 -0.78
CA THR A 306 7.53 14.27 -0.41
C THR A 306 6.52 15.41 -0.31
N THR A 307 5.41 15.27 -1.01
CA THR A 307 4.26 16.18 -0.95
C THR A 307 3.12 15.52 -0.22
N GLU A 308 2.16 16.31 0.26
CA GLU A 308 0.98 15.80 0.93
C GLU A 308 -0.28 16.58 0.53
N PHE A 309 -1.38 15.85 0.35
CA PHE A 309 -2.68 16.40 0.01
C PHE A 309 -3.77 15.67 0.77
N VAL A 310 -4.97 16.23 0.78
CA VAL A 310 -6.18 15.56 1.26
C VAL A 310 -7.26 15.68 0.18
N ILE A 311 -7.77 14.55 -0.27
CA ILE A 311 -8.83 14.47 -1.26
C ILE A 311 -10.13 13.95 -0.65
N SER A 312 -11.25 14.34 -1.24
CA SER A 312 -12.58 13.80 -0.91
C SER A 312 -13.12 13.02 -2.10
N ILE A 313 -13.37 11.73 -1.88
CA ILE A 313 -13.97 10.82 -2.85
C ILE A 313 -15.47 10.71 -2.54
N LYS A 314 -16.32 10.83 -3.59
CA LYS A 314 -17.78 10.88 -3.48
C LYS A 314 -18.42 9.67 -4.16
#